data_740053580b185885f55d26658849b274
#
_entry.id   740053580b185885f55d26658849b274
#
_cell.length_a   1.000
_cell.length_b   1.000
_cell.length_c   1.000
_cell.angle_alpha   90.00
_cell.angle_beta   90.00
_cell.angle_gamma   90.00
#
_symmetry.space_group_name_H-M   'P 1'
#
loop_
_entity.id
_entity.type
_entity.pdbx_description
1 polymer ?
#
loop_
_entity_poly.entity_id
_entity_poly.type
_entity_poly.pdbx_seq_one_letter_code
_entity_poly.pdbx_strand_id
1 'polypeptide(L)'
;MAKKGALTGLLLFGIFFGAGNLIFPPSLGALSGEHFLPAIAGFVFSGVGIAVLTLIIGTLNPKGYIHEISKKISPWFATLYLAVLYLSIGPFFAIPRTATTAYEVGISPLLSEANKGLGLIVFTVLYFAAAYLISLNPSKILDRIGRILTPVFALLIVILVVLGAFKYGGTSPQTASAAYQASAFGTGFLEGYNTLDALASVAFSVIAVQTLKQLGFSSKKEYISTIWVVGIVVALAFSALYIGLGFLGNHFPVPAEVMKGGTPGVYILSQATQEIFGSTAQLFLAVMVTVTCFTTTVGLIVSTAEFFNGRFPQISYKVYATAFTLIGFAIANLGLDAIIKYSVPVLVILYPITIAIVMIVIVNKFVALSKPGMQLTIGLVTAIALASVLGSSFKIEFLENLINALPFASASLPWLVPAIIGILLSLVLPNKQESDVFEME
;
A
#
# COMPACT_ATOMS: atom_id res chain seq x y z
N MET A 1 20.31 7.35 19.66
CA MET A 1 18.91 6.90 19.44
C MET A 1 18.30 7.51 18.19
N ALA A 2 18.08 8.82 18.11
CA ALA A 2 17.46 9.46 16.95
C ALA A 2 18.11 9.11 15.59
N LYS A 3 19.45 9.10 15.50
CA LYS A 3 20.17 8.73 14.28
C LYS A 3 19.93 7.29 13.85
N LYS A 4 19.91 6.32 14.80
CA LYS A 4 19.61 4.91 14.49
C LYS A 4 18.16 4.77 14.01
N GLY A 5 17.21 5.40 14.71
CA GLY A 5 15.80 5.42 14.31
C GLY A 5 15.57 6.05 12.95
N ALA A 6 16.21 7.18 12.65
CA ALA A 6 16.11 7.85 11.36
C ALA A 6 16.65 6.97 10.21
N LEU A 7 17.81 6.34 10.40
CA LEU A 7 18.38 5.42 9.41
C LEU A 7 17.47 4.19 9.18
N THR A 8 16.89 3.64 10.25
CA THR A 8 15.94 2.53 10.13
C THR A 8 14.66 2.98 9.44
N GLY A 9 14.17 4.20 9.72
CA GLY A 9 13.01 4.77 9.05
C GLY A 9 13.24 4.92 7.54
N LEU A 10 14.39 5.43 7.12
CA LEU A 10 14.76 5.52 5.71
C LEU A 10 14.91 4.15 5.05
N LEU A 11 15.44 3.16 5.78
CA LEU A 11 15.52 1.79 5.29
C LEU A 11 14.12 1.20 5.06
N LEU A 12 13.22 1.35 6.03
CA LEU A 12 11.84 0.87 5.90
C LEU A 12 11.08 1.63 4.81
N PHE A 13 11.24 2.95 4.71
CA PHE A 13 10.73 3.72 3.58
C PHE A 13 11.13 3.07 2.25
N GLY A 14 12.39 2.69 2.10
CA GLY A 14 12.88 2.04 0.89
C GLY A 14 12.24 0.66 0.62
N ILE A 15 11.93 -0.12 1.65
CA ILE A 15 11.27 -1.43 1.52
C ILE A 15 9.79 -1.26 1.09
N PHE A 16 9.12 -0.25 1.63
CA PHE A 16 7.73 0.07 1.29
C PHE A 16 7.59 0.76 -0.06
N PHE A 17 8.64 1.44 -0.53
CA PHE A 17 8.58 2.22 -1.75
C PHE A 17 8.45 1.33 -2.99
N GLY A 18 7.27 1.29 -3.56
CA GLY A 18 6.92 0.40 -4.67
C GLY A 18 6.17 1.10 -5.80
N ALA A 19 5.67 0.31 -6.73
CA ALA A 19 4.98 0.75 -7.93
C ALA A 19 3.81 1.73 -7.67
N GLY A 20 2.97 1.41 -6.69
CA GLY A 20 1.80 2.23 -6.35
C GLY A 20 2.16 3.63 -5.90
N ASN A 21 3.24 3.74 -5.12
CA ASN A 21 3.72 5.01 -4.59
C ASN A 21 4.22 5.98 -5.67
N LEU A 22 4.51 5.46 -6.85
CA LEU A 22 4.94 6.24 -8.01
C LEU A 22 3.77 6.74 -8.86
N ILE A 23 2.78 5.87 -9.12
CA ILE A 23 1.77 6.14 -10.15
C ILE A 23 0.48 6.76 -9.61
N PHE A 24 0.08 6.45 -8.36
CA PHE A 24 -1.19 6.97 -7.83
C PHE A 24 -1.14 8.44 -7.41
N PRO A 25 -0.09 8.96 -6.75
CA PRO A 25 -0.06 10.37 -6.41
C PRO A 25 -0.16 11.31 -7.62
N PRO A 26 0.63 11.13 -8.71
CA PRO A 26 0.47 11.99 -9.88
C PRO A 26 -0.87 11.77 -10.61
N SER A 27 -1.43 10.54 -10.60
CA SER A 27 -2.78 10.28 -11.12
C SER A 27 -3.83 11.08 -10.36
N LEU A 28 -3.79 11.02 -9.02
CA LEU A 28 -4.68 11.82 -8.15
C LEU A 28 -4.53 13.32 -8.47
N GLY A 29 -3.29 13.80 -8.58
CA GLY A 29 -3.03 15.20 -8.89
C GLY A 29 -3.73 15.65 -10.16
N ALA A 30 -3.59 14.89 -11.26
CA ALA A 30 -4.23 15.19 -12.54
C ALA A 30 -5.76 15.12 -12.47
N LEU A 31 -6.30 14.09 -11.81
CA LEU A 31 -7.75 13.84 -11.75
C LEU A 31 -8.49 14.74 -10.76
N SER A 32 -7.79 15.27 -9.74
CA SER A 32 -8.40 16.13 -8.72
C SER A 32 -8.55 17.60 -9.12
N GLY A 33 -7.80 18.04 -10.13
CA GLY A 33 -7.87 19.40 -10.66
C GLY A 33 -7.81 20.46 -9.56
N GLU A 34 -8.76 21.38 -9.56
CA GLU A 34 -8.91 22.47 -8.57
C GLU A 34 -9.16 21.95 -7.13
N HIS A 35 -9.57 20.69 -6.94
CA HIS A 35 -9.83 20.07 -5.64
C HIS A 35 -8.60 19.31 -5.08
N PHE A 36 -7.40 19.63 -5.55
CA PHE A 36 -6.17 18.92 -5.18
C PHE A 36 -5.93 18.86 -3.67
N LEU A 37 -6.08 19.96 -2.95
CA LEU A 37 -5.75 20.00 -1.51
C LEU A 37 -6.58 19.01 -0.66
N PRO A 38 -7.91 18.99 -0.73
CA PRO A 38 -8.69 17.98 0.00
C PRO A 38 -8.45 16.57 -0.52
N ALA A 39 -8.20 16.38 -1.80
CA ALA A 39 -7.90 15.07 -2.39
C ALA A 39 -6.59 14.49 -1.85
N ILE A 40 -5.50 15.27 -1.90
CA ILE A 40 -4.18 14.83 -1.41
C ILE A 40 -4.17 14.63 0.11
N ALA A 41 -4.96 15.43 0.86
CA ALA A 41 -5.13 15.23 2.30
C ALA A 41 -5.77 13.87 2.61
N GLY A 42 -6.82 13.48 1.91
CA GLY A 42 -7.45 12.16 2.02
C GLY A 42 -6.48 11.04 1.68
N PHE A 43 -5.74 11.19 0.59
CA PHE A 43 -4.75 10.24 0.12
C PHE A 43 -3.60 10.03 1.12
N VAL A 44 -3.01 11.12 1.63
CA VAL A 44 -1.92 11.05 2.62
C VAL A 44 -2.44 10.46 3.94
N PHE A 45 -3.66 10.80 4.34
CA PHE A 45 -4.24 10.24 5.56
C PHE A 45 -4.39 8.71 5.48
N SER A 46 -4.91 8.18 4.37
CA SER A 46 -5.10 6.73 4.20
C SER A 46 -3.82 6.01 3.78
N GLY A 47 -3.10 6.52 2.80
CA GLY A 47 -1.90 5.87 2.25
C GLY A 47 -0.68 5.98 3.16
N VAL A 48 -0.54 7.07 3.92
CA VAL A 48 0.60 7.27 4.83
C VAL A 48 0.19 7.11 6.29
N GLY A 49 -0.82 7.86 6.74
CA GLY A 49 -1.21 7.90 8.14
C GLY A 49 -1.58 6.51 8.68
N ILE A 50 -2.50 5.84 7.99
CA ILE A 50 -2.94 4.48 8.38
C ILE A 50 -1.80 3.48 8.22
N ALA A 51 -1.01 3.55 7.15
CA ALA A 51 0.10 2.64 6.91
C ALA A 51 1.16 2.73 8.04
N VAL A 52 1.53 3.94 8.43
CA VAL A 52 2.51 4.17 9.53
C VAL A 52 1.95 3.73 10.88
N LEU A 53 0.67 4.01 11.17
CA LEU A 53 0.03 3.50 12.39
C LEU A 53 0.01 1.97 12.41
N THR A 54 -0.34 1.34 11.30
CA THR A 54 -0.33 -0.12 11.15
C THR A 54 1.08 -0.69 11.37
N LEU A 55 2.11 -0.05 10.80
CA LEU A 55 3.50 -0.45 11.00
C LEU A 55 3.90 -0.34 12.48
N ILE A 56 3.63 0.80 13.12
CA ILE A 56 3.96 1.03 14.53
C ILE A 56 3.30 -0.04 15.41
N ILE A 57 2.00 -0.26 15.24
CA ILE A 57 1.25 -1.26 16.01
C ILE A 57 1.82 -2.68 15.81
N GLY A 58 2.13 -3.05 14.58
CA GLY A 58 2.73 -4.35 14.28
C GLY A 58 4.13 -4.55 14.88
N THR A 59 4.89 -3.46 15.07
CA THR A 59 6.22 -3.52 15.69
C THR A 59 6.19 -3.51 17.22
N LEU A 60 5.08 -3.09 17.82
CA LEU A 60 4.95 -3.06 19.28
C LEU A 60 4.72 -4.44 19.90
N ASN A 61 4.28 -5.42 19.12
CA ASN A 61 4.16 -6.81 19.57
C ASN A 61 5.13 -7.70 18.80
N PRO A 62 6.16 -8.26 19.45
CA PRO A 62 7.11 -9.17 18.80
C PRO A 62 6.47 -10.43 18.22
N LYS A 63 5.27 -10.82 18.68
CA LYS A 63 4.49 -11.97 18.16
C LYS A 63 3.67 -11.62 16.91
N GLY A 64 3.64 -10.34 16.53
CA GLY A 64 3.02 -9.82 15.31
C GLY A 64 1.50 -9.86 15.28
N TYR A 65 0.92 -9.45 14.15
CA TYR A 65 -0.53 -9.33 13.96
C TYR A 65 -1.31 -10.62 14.13
N ILE A 66 -0.73 -11.78 13.77
CA ILE A 66 -1.44 -13.05 13.91
C ILE A 66 -1.80 -13.35 15.37
N HIS A 67 -0.90 -13.02 16.30
CA HIS A 67 -1.15 -13.18 17.73
C HIS A 67 -2.21 -12.19 18.23
N GLU A 68 -2.08 -10.90 17.86
CA GLU A 68 -3.02 -9.86 18.25
C GLU A 68 -4.45 -10.16 17.81
N ILE A 69 -4.63 -10.52 16.54
CA ILE A 69 -5.95 -10.82 16.00
C ILE A 69 -6.50 -12.13 16.58
N SER A 70 -5.66 -13.16 16.75
CA SER A 70 -6.09 -14.44 17.33
C SER A 70 -6.56 -14.30 18.77
N LYS A 71 -5.87 -13.51 19.58
CA LYS A 71 -6.21 -13.28 21.00
C LYS A 71 -7.49 -12.44 21.12
N LYS A 72 -7.56 -11.32 20.40
CA LYS A 72 -8.62 -10.32 20.52
C LYS A 72 -9.91 -10.73 19.79
N ILE A 73 -9.79 -11.38 18.64
CA ILE A 73 -10.93 -11.74 17.79
C ILE A 73 -11.10 -13.25 17.78
N SER A 74 -10.38 -13.96 16.90
CA SER A 74 -10.36 -15.42 16.89
C SER A 74 -9.22 -15.98 16.04
N PRO A 75 -8.71 -17.20 16.33
CA PRO A 75 -7.61 -17.80 15.56
C PRO A 75 -7.94 -18.09 14.09
N TRP A 76 -9.21 -18.52 13.82
CA TRP A 76 -9.62 -18.80 12.44
C TRP A 76 -9.73 -17.51 11.61
N PHE A 77 -10.29 -16.45 12.22
CA PHE A 77 -10.39 -15.16 11.55
C PHE A 77 -9.00 -14.56 11.28
N ALA A 78 -8.07 -14.65 12.24
CA ALA A 78 -6.70 -14.22 12.04
C ALA A 78 -6.05 -14.90 10.84
N THR A 79 -6.23 -16.22 10.72
CA THR A 79 -5.70 -17.00 9.60
C THR A 79 -6.35 -16.60 8.28
N LEU A 80 -7.67 -16.51 8.24
CA LEU A 80 -8.42 -16.15 7.03
C LEU A 80 -8.07 -14.73 6.56
N TYR A 81 -8.15 -13.76 7.46
CA TYR A 81 -7.85 -12.36 7.16
C TYR A 81 -6.41 -12.18 6.64
N LEU A 82 -5.43 -12.74 7.36
CA LEU A 82 -4.04 -12.64 6.93
C LEU A 82 -3.76 -13.40 5.63
N ALA A 83 -4.40 -14.56 5.42
CA ALA A 83 -4.28 -15.28 4.15
C ALA A 83 -4.80 -14.45 2.98
N VAL A 84 -5.99 -13.85 3.10
CA VAL A 84 -6.54 -12.96 2.06
C VAL A 84 -5.66 -11.72 1.87
N LEU A 85 -5.17 -11.12 2.96
CA LEU A 85 -4.25 -9.98 2.91
C LEU A 85 -2.96 -10.35 2.16
N TYR A 86 -2.28 -11.45 2.55
CA TYR A 86 -1.04 -11.86 1.90
C TYR A 86 -1.23 -12.26 0.44
N LEU A 87 -2.36 -12.89 0.08
CA LEU A 87 -2.70 -13.16 -1.32
C LEU A 87 -2.92 -11.87 -2.11
N SER A 88 -3.53 -10.86 -1.49
CA SER A 88 -3.79 -9.57 -2.14
C SER A 88 -2.51 -8.76 -2.39
N ILE A 89 -1.63 -8.63 -1.39
CA ILE A 89 -0.33 -7.96 -1.58
C ILE A 89 0.69 -8.87 -2.28
N GLY A 90 0.42 -10.15 -2.36
CA GLY A 90 1.23 -11.15 -3.05
C GLY A 90 0.76 -11.34 -4.50
N PRO A 91 0.39 -12.59 -4.86
CA PRO A 91 0.22 -13.00 -6.24
C PRO A 91 -0.92 -12.33 -6.99
N PHE A 92 -1.95 -11.80 -6.30
CA PHE A 92 -3.13 -11.30 -7.00
C PHE A 92 -3.01 -9.84 -7.45
N PHE A 93 -2.38 -8.96 -6.65
CA PHE A 93 -2.38 -7.53 -7.01
C PHE A 93 -1.00 -6.89 -6.97
N ALA A 94 -0.28 -6.88 -5.83
CA ALA A 94 0.96 -6.09 -5.76
C ALA A 94 2.09 -6.69 -6.62
N ILE A 95 2.32 -7.99 -6.57
CA ILE A 95 3.36 -8.65 -7.39
C ILE A 95 3.14 -8.41 -8.89
N PRO A 96 1.95 -8.70 -9.49
CA PRO A 96 1.73 -8.43 -10.90
C PRO A 96 1.80 -6.94 -11.22
N ARG A 97 1.29 -6.07 -10.33
CA ARG A 97 1.32 -4.62 -10.53
C ARG A 97 2.74 -4.06 -10.56
N THR A 98 3.67 -4.55 -9.74
CA THR A 98 5.07 -4.11 -9.80
C THR A 98 5.69 -4.40 -11.16
N ALA A 99 5.45 -5.57 -11.73
CA ALA A 99 5.96 -5.93 -13.05
C ALA A 99 5.34 -5.07 -14.16
N THR A 100 4.01 -4.90 -14.15
CA THR A 100 3.33 -4.08 -15.17
C THR A 100 3.68 -2.61 -15.05
N THR A 101 3.82 -2.06 -13.85
CA THR A 101 4.27 -0.66 -13.67
C THR A 101 5.70 -0.47 -14.17
N ALA A 102 6.61 -1.41 -13.86
CA ALA A 102 7.97 -1.35 -14.37
C ALA A 102 8.01 -1.38 -15.91
N TYR A 103 7.14 -2.18 -16.51
CA TYR A 103 6.98 -2.23 -17.95
C TYR A 103 6.39 -0.92 -18.51
N GLU A 104 5.25 -0.47 -17.99
CA GLU A 104 4.53 0.70 -18.51
C GLU A 104 5.31 2.02 -18.36
N VAL A 105 5.94 2.23 -17.20
CA VAL A 105 6.73 3.44 -16.96
C VAL A 105 8.09 3.39 -17.66
N GLY A 106 8.72 2.20 -17.67
CA GLY A 106 10.11 2.06 -18.09
C GLY A 106 10.28 1.65 -19.56
N ILE A 107 9.60 0.60 -19.99
CA ILE A 107 9.87 -0.08 -21.27
C ILE A 107 8.87 0.31 -22.35
N SER A 108 7.57 0.35 -22.03
CA SER A 108 6.48 0.63 -22.97
C SER A 108 6.71 1.94 -23.78
N PRO A 109 7.20 3.06 -23.18
CA PRO A 109 7.47 4.29 -23.92
C PRO A 109 8.60 4.19 -24.96
N LEU A 110 9.43 3.16 -24.88
CA LEU A 110 10.54 2.92 -25.81
C LEU A 110 10.12 2.05 -26.99
N LEU A 111 8.89 1.52 -26.99
CA LEU A 111 8.38 0.60 -28.00
C LEU A 111 7.33 1.27 -28.89
N SER A 112 7.24 0.80 -30.15
CA SER A 112 6.12 1.14 -31.01
C SER A 112 4.82 0.49 -30.53
N GLU A 113 3.67 1.11 -30.80
CA GLU A 113 2.34 0.60 -30.39
C GLU A 113 2.12 -0.87 -30.77
N ALA A 114 2.54 -1.25 -31.98
CA ALA A 114 2.42 -2.63 -32.49
C ALA A 114 3.19 -3.66 -31.64
N ASN A 115 4.26 -3.24 -30.96
CA ASN A 115 5.16 -4.13 -30.22
C ASN A 115 4.90 -4.14 -28.72
N LYS A 116 4.04 -3.27 -28.18
CA LYS A 116 3.79 -3.16 -26.74
C LYS A 116 3.24 -4.46 -26.15
N GLY A 117 2.30 -5.13 -26.79
CA GLY A 117 1.74 -6.38 -26.29
C GLY A 117 2.78 -7.51 -26.19
N LEU A 118 3.57 -7.71 -27.25
CA LEU A 118 4.66 -8.68 -27.25
C LEU A 118 5.75 -8.28 -26.24
N GLY A 119 6.07 -6.99 -26.17
CA GLY A 119 7.02 -6.44 -25.22
C GLY A 119 6.65 -6.74 -23.77
N LEU A 120 5.37 -6.61 -23.40
CA LEU A 120 4.87 -6.96 -22.05
C LEU A 120 5.13 -8.45 -21.75
N ILE A 121 4.78 -9.35 -22.67
CA ILE A 121 4.98 -10.79 -22.47
C ILE A 121 6.46 -11.11 -22.29
N VAL A 122 7.33 -10.62 -23.17
CA VAL A 122 8.79 -10.87 -23.09
C VAL A 122 9.37 -10.30 -21.80
N PHE A 123 9.00 -9.07 -21.43
CA PHE A 123 9.45 -8.43 -20.21
C PHE A 123 9.01 -9.22 -18.97
N THR A 124 7.73 -9.60 -18.88
CA THR A 124 7.20 -10.31 -17.71
C THR A 124 7.79 -11.71 -17.58
N VAL A 125 8.05 -12.44 -18.68
CA VAL A 125 8.75 -13.73 -18.65
C VAL A 125 10.14 -13.57 -18.02
N LEU A 126 10.94 -12.63 -18.49
CA LEU A 126 12.29 -12.39 -17.95
C LEU A 126 12.26 -11.91 -16.51
N TYR A 127 11.35 -10.98 -16.20
CA TYR A 127 11.18 -10.40 -14.89
C TYR A 127 10.79 -11.45 -13.84
N PHE A 128 9.76 -12.27 -14.12
CA PHE A 128 9.30 -13.28 -13.20
C PHE A 128 10.24 -14.50 -13.11
N ALA A 129 10.92 -14.88 -14.18
CA ALA A 129 11.96 -15.89 -14.13
C ALA A 129 13.10 -15.46 -13.19
N ALA A 130 13.60 -14.23 -13.34
CA ALA A 130 14.61 -13.69 -12.46
C ALA A 130 14.12 -13.56 -11.00
N ALA A 131 12.89 -13.06 -10.79
CA ALA A 131 12.30 -12.92 -9.46
C ALA A 131 12.15 -14.28 -8.76
N TYR A 132 11.70 -15.30 -9.47
CA TYR A 132 11.60 -16.68 -8.96
C TYR A 132 12.95 -17.23 -8.51
N LEU A 133 13.95 -17.17 -9.38
CA LEU A 133 15.29 -17.71 -9.08
C LEU A 133 15.89 -17.06 -7.82
N ILE A 134 15.73 -15.76 -7.67
CA ILE A 134 16.22 -15.02 -6.48
C ILE A 134 15.39 -15.36 -5.25
N SER A 135 14.06 -15.48 -5.39
CA SER A 135 13.17 -15.81 -4.26
C SER A 135 13.40 -17.20 -3.68
N LEU A 136 13.97 -18.15 -4.46
CA LEU A 136 14.32 -19.46 -3.95
C LEU A 136 15.52 -19.44 -2.99
N ASN A 137 16.43 -18.47 -3.17
CA ASN A 137 17.60 -18.27 -2.33
C ASN A 137 17.80 -16.76 -2.10
N PRO A 138 16.98 -16.13 -1.25
CA PRO A 138 17.03 -14.69 -1.04
C PRO A 138 18.43 -14.30 -0.54
N SER A 139 19.21 -13.71 -1.43
CA SER A 139 20.60 -13.37 -1.14
C SER A 139 20.70 -11.99 -0.49
N LYS A 140 21.72 -11.77 0.34
CA LYS A 140 22.10 -10.45 0.89
C LYS A 140 22.41 -9.41 -0.21
N ILE A 141 22.55 -9.84 -1.46
CA ILE A 141 22.81 -8.98 -2.62
C ILE A 141 21.58 -8.12 -2.92
N LEU A 142 20.37 -8.72 -2.88
CA LEU A 142 19.13 -7.99 -3.15
C LEU A 142 18.87 -6.90 -2.10
N ASP A 143 19.12 -7.23 -0.82
CA ASP A 143 19.08 -6.27 0.28
C ASP A 143 20.05 -5.09 0.06
N ARG A 144 21.27 -5.39 -0.42
CA ARG A 144 22.27 -4.34 -0.68
C ARG A 144 21.89 -3.46 -1.86
N ILE A 145 21.39 -4.06 -2.94
CA ILE A 145 20.93 -3.33 -4.13
C ILE A 145 19.78 -2.40 -3.73
N GLY A 146 18.75 -2.90 -3.07
CA GLY A 146 17.63 -2.09 -2.60
C GLY A 146 18.05 -0.96 -1.65
N ARG A 147 18.96 -1.23 -0.72
CA ARG A 147 19.48 -0.22 0.23
C ARG A 147 20.22 0.95 -0.43
N ILE A 148 20.80 0.75 -1.59
CA ILE A 148 21.54 1.80 -2.33
C ILE A 148 20.63 2.44 -3.39
N LEU A 149 19.96 1.61 -4.21
CA LEU A 149 19.18 2.12 -5.34
C LEU A 149 17.92 2.86 -4.91
N THR A 150 17.23 2.38 -3.87
CA THR A 150 15.98 3.03 -3.45
C THR A 150 16.19 4.47 -2.96
N PRO A 151 17.17 4.78 -2.10
CA PRO A 151 17.46 6.18 -1.73
C PRO A 151 17.87 7.04 -2.94
N VAL A 152 18.67 6.50 -3.85
CA VAL A 152 19.06 7.21 -5.07
C VAL A 152 17.85 7.50 -5.94
N PHE A 153 16.96 6.52 -6.12
CA PHE A 153 15.74 6.70 -6.88
C PHE A 153 14.80 7.71 -6.22
N ALA A 154 14.59 7.63 -4.91
CA ALA A 154 13.79 8.59 -4.16
C ALA A 154 14.34 10.03 -4.32
N LEU A 155 15.66 10.19 -4.26
CA LEU A 155 16.31 11.50 -4.49
C LEU A 155 16.02 12.01 -5.92
N LEU A 156 16.08 11.16 -6.92
CA LEU A 156 15.80 11.55 -8.31
C LEU A 156 14.33 11.94 -8.52
N ILE A 157 13.40 11.24 -7.87
CA ILE A 157 12.00 11.65 -7.87
C ILE A 157 11.81 13.01 -7.18
N VAL A 158 12.50 13.26 -6.08
CA VAL A 158 12.50 14.60 -5.44
C VAL A 158 13.02 15.66 -6.39
N ILE A 159 14.11 15.41 -7.10
CA ILE A 159 14.65 16.33 -8.11
C ILE A 159 13.64 16.54 -9.24
N LEU A 160 13.02 15.47 -9.75
CA LEU A 160 11.97 15.55 -10.77
C LEU A 160 10.81 16.44 -10.31
N VAL A 161 10.33 16.22 -9.08
CA VAL A 161 9.24 17.02 -8.48
C VAL A 161 9.61 18.49 -8.36
N VAL A 162 10.80 18.79 -7.84
CA VAL A 162 11.28 20.17 -7.66
C VAL A 162 11.40 20.87 -9.02
N LEU A 163 12.07 20.27 -9.98
CA LEU A 163 12.23 20.84 -11.32
C LEU A 163 10.87 20.94 -12.05
N GLY A 164 9.99 19.93 -11.87
CA GLY A 164 8.64 19.96 -12.39
C GLY A 164 7.80 21.09 -11.78
N ALA A 165 7.91 21.33 -10.48
CA ALA A 165 7.24 22.45 -9.83
C ALA A 165 7.68 23.81 -10.39
N PHE A 166 8.98 23.99 -10.67
CA PHE A 166 9.48 25.19 -11.33
C PHE A 166 8.98 25.32 -12.79
N LYS A 167 8.93 24.22 -13.53
CA LYS A 167 8.54 24.23 -14.94
C LYS A 167 7.04 24.37 -15.15
N TYR A 168 6.23 23.64 -14.36
CA TYR A 168 4.77 23.52 -14.54
C TYR A 168 3.94 24.22 -13.49
N GLY A 169 4.52 24.70 -12.39
CA GLY A 169 3.78 25.30 -11.27
C GLY A 169 2.96 26.55 -11.62
N GLY A 170 3.22 27.18 -12.76
CA GLY A 170 2.41 28.27 -13.30
C GLY A 170 1.26 27.83 -14.22
N THR A 171 1.12 26.53 -14.54
CA THR A 171 0.01 26.03 -15.36
C THR A 171 -1.23 25.86 -14.51
N SER A 172 -2.39 26.19 -15.08
CA SER A 172 -3.67 25.97 -14.38
C SER A 172 -3.99 24.46 -14.31
N PRO A 173 -4.48 23.99 -13.16
CA PRO A 173 -4.97 22.62 -13.04
C PRO A 173 -6.08 22.32 -14.05
N GLN A 174 -6.21 21.06 -14.44
CA GLN A 174 -7.32 20.62 -15.27
C GLN A 174 -8.62 20.56 -14.46
N THR A 175 -9.76 20.47 -15.12
CA THR A 175 -11.05 20.30 -14.45
C THR A 175 -11.08 18.97 -13.70
N ALA A 176 -11.49 19.00 -12.43
CA ALA A 176 -11.63 17.81 -11.61
C ALA A 176 -12.60 16.79 -12.25
N SER A 177 -12.28 15.52 -12.14
CA SER A 177 -13.19 14.45 -12.55
C SER A 177 -14.44 14.40 -11.65
N ALA A 178 -15.54 13.82 -12.14
CA ALA A 178 -16.81 13.78 -11.42
C ALA A 178 -16.70 13.20 -9.99
N ALA A 179 -15.83 12.20 -9.78
CA ALA A 179 -15.62 11.63 -8.46
C ALA A 179 -15.00 12.63 -7.47
N TYR A 180 -14.01 13.41 -7.92
CA TYR A 180 -13.38 14.44 -7.08
C TYR A 180 -14.26 15.68 -6.89
N GLN A 181 -15.12 16.02 -7.86
CA GLN A 181 -16.13 17.06 -7.68
C GLN A 181 -17.17 16.67 -6.62
N ALA A 182 -17.59 15.41 -6.60
CA ALA A 182 -18.55 14.90 -5.62
C ALA A 182 -17.98 14.83 -4.19
N SER A 183 -16.77 14.30 -4.03
CA SER A 183 -16.11 14.16 -2.73
C SER A 183 -14.59 14.04 -2.89
N ALA A 184 -13.89 15.17 -2.92
CA ALA A 184 -12.45 15.18 -3.15
C ALA A 184 -11.67 14.44 -2.05
N PHE A 185 -11.98 14.70 -0.77
CA PHE A 185 -11.32 13.99 0.34
C PHE A 185 -11.63 12.48 0.32
N GLY A 186 -12.91 12.11 0.15
CA GLY A 186 -13.32 10.71 0.15
C GLY A 186 -12.71 9.92 -1.02
N THR A 187 -12.70 10.51 -2.22
CA THR A 187 -12.05 9.91 -3.39
C THR A 187 -10.55 9.78 -3.18
N GLY A 188 -9.88 10.83 -2.68
CA GLY A 188 -8.46 10.76 -2.33
C GLY A 188 -8.16 9.73 -1.26
N PHE A 189 -9.03 9.59 -0.25
CA PHE A 189 -8.91 8.57 0.80
C PHE A 189 -8.97 7.14 0.21
N LEU A 190 -9.91 6.87 -0.69
CA LEU A 190 -10.00 5.58 -1.39
C LEU A 190 -8.82 5.34 -2.32
N GLU A 191 -8.37 6.37 -3.04
CA GLU A 191 -7.18 6.25 -3.89
C GLU A 191 -5.93 5.90 -3.11
N GLY A 192 -5.80 6.35 -1.85
CA GLY A 192 -4.72 5.95 -0.97
C GLY A 192 -4.71 4.45 -0.65
N TYR A 193 -5.83 3.73 -0.74
CA TYR A 193 -5.86 2.26 -0.63
C TYR A 193 -5.07 1.59 -1.76
N ASN A 194 -5.05 2.20 -2.93
CA ASN A 194 -4.34 1.68 -4.09
C ASN A 194 -2.81 1.64 -3.89
N THR A 195 -2.24 2.37 -2.93
CA THR A 195 -0.81 2.24 -2.60
C THR A 195 -0.48 0.88 -1.98
N LEU A 196 -1.46 0.21 -1.35
CA LEU A 196 -1.33 -1.04 -0.59
C LEU A 196 -0.46 -0.92 0.67
N ASP A 197 -0.03 0.27 1.05
CA ASP A 197 0.96 0.48 2.10
C ASP A 197 0.49 0.01 3.48
N ALA A 198 -0.79 0.21 3.84
CA ALA A 198 -1.30 -0.25 5.13
C ALA A 198 -1.36 -1.79 5.21
N LEU A 199 -1.72 -2.47 4.11
CA LEU A 199 -1.71 -3.93 4.05
C LEU A 199 -0.27 -4.47 4.07
N ALA A 200 0.62 -3.83 3.31
CA ALA A 200 2.05 -4.14 3.31
C ALA A 200 2.67 -3.93 4.71
N SER A 201 2.21 -2.92 5.46
CA SER A 201 2.64 -2.65 6.84
C SER A 201 2.32 -3.80 7.79
N VAL A 202 1.18 -4.49 7.62
CA VAL A 202 0.87 -5.72 8.38
C VAL A 202 1.92 -6.79 8.11
N ALA A 203 2.21 -7.06 6.84
CA ALA A 203 3.16 -8.09 6.44
C ALA A 203 4.61 -7.73 6.81
N PHE A 204 5.02 -6.50 6.56
CA PHE A 204 6.40 -6.05 6.79
C PHE A 204 6.69 -5.67 8.24
N SER A 205 5.68 -5.62 9.12
CA SER A 205 5.89 -5.40 10.56
C SER A 205 6.84 -6.46 11.16
N VAL A 206 6.81 -7.69 10.67
CA VAL A 206 7.72 -8.77 11.10
C VAL A 206 9.17 -8.42 10.75
N ILE A 207 9.41 -7.95 9.51
CA ILE A 207 10.73 -7.50 9.06
C ILE A 207 11.21 -6.29 9.87
N ALA A 208 10.31 -5.35 10.13
CA ALA A 208 10.60 -4.19 10.96
C ALA A 208 11.01 -4.58 12.38
N VAL A 209 10.30 -5.53 13.02
CA VAL A 209 10.67 -6.08 14.34
C VAL A 209 12.06 -6.73 14.31
N GLN A 210 12.34 -7.54 13.29
CA GLN A 210 13.66 -8.20 13.16
C GLN A 210 14.78 -7.16 12.99
N THR A 211 14.57 -6.15 12.14
CA THR A 211 15.53 -5.06 11.93
C THR A 211 15.77 -4.26 13.21
N LEU A 212 14.70 -3.94 13.94
CA LEU A 212 14.80 -3.24 15.22
C LEU A 212 15.53 -4.07 16.27
N LYS A 213 15.25 -5.38 16.39
CA LYS A 213 15.96 -6.28 17.32
C LYS A 213 17.46 -6.33 17.06
N GLN A 214 17.89 -6.30 15.79
CA GLN A 214 19.31 -6.30 15.42
C GLN A 214 20.06 -5.03 15.87
N LEU A 215 19.36 -3.93 16.17
CA LEU A 215 19.98 -2.70 16.67
C LEU A 215 20.45 -2.80 18.13
N GLY A 216 19.98 -3.80 18.86
CA GLY A 216 20.29 -4.04 20.30
C GLY A 216 19.79 -2.87 21.17
N PHE A 217 18.67 -3.03 21.84
CA PHE A 217 18.12 -2.02 22.77
C PHE A 217 18.38 -2.42 24.22
N SER A 218 18.74 -1.43 25.02
CA SER A 218 19.02 -1.61 26.44
C SER A 218 17.72 -1.57 27.29
N SER A 219 16.65 -1.00 26.74
CA SER A 219 15.38 -0.85 27.46
C SER A 219 14.17 -0.79 26.54
N LYS A 220 13.00 -1.16 27.07
CA LYS A 220 11.69 -1.01 26.44
C LYS A 220 11.41 0.45 26.01
N LYS A 221 11.79 1.41 26.85
CA LYS A 221 11.61 2.85 26.55
C LYS A 221 12.40 3.26 25.31
N GLU A 222 13.63 2.76 25.18
CA GLU A 222 14.49 3.02 24.03
C GLU A 222 13.89 2.42 22.75
N TYR A 223 13.40 1.18 22.84
CA TYR A 223 12.73 0.49 21.71
C TYR A 223 11.51 1.28 21.22
N ILE A 224 10.59 1.63 22.14
CA ILE A 224 9.37 2.38 21.82
C ILE A 224 9.70 3.75 21.22
N SER A 225 10.63 4.49 21.83
CA SER A 225 11.06 5.80 21.31
C SER A 225 11.62 5.68 19.90
N THR A 226 12.38 4.62 19.62
CA THR A 226 12.93 4.39 18.27
C THR A 226 11.83 4.08 17.26
N ILE A 227 10.82 3.29 17.60
CA ILE A 227 9.66 3.01 16.72
C ILE A 227 8.94 4.30 16.33
N TRP A 228 8.72 5.22 17.28
CA TRP A 228 8.10 6.50 16.97
C TRP A 228 8.94 7.35 16.02
N VAL A 229 10.26 7.40 16.23
CA VAL A 229 11.16 8.09 15.30
C VAL A 229 11.11 7.47 13.92
N VAL A 230 11.13 6.13 13.82
CA VAL A 230 10.96 5.39 12.56
C VAL A 230 9.65 5.78 11.87
N GLY A 231 8.54 5.72 12.60
CA GLY A 231 7.23 6.06 12.05
C GLY A 231 7.15 7.51 11.53
N ILE A 232 7.67 8.47 12.28
CA ILE A 232 7.70 9.88 11.89
C ILE A 232 8.54 10.06 10.61
N VAL A 233 9.71 9.45 10.53
CA VAL A 233 10.58 9.55 9.34
C VAL A 233 9.89 8.96 8.11
N VAL A 234 9.27 7.78 8.24
CA VAL A 234 8.51 7.15 7.16
C VAL A 234 7.34 8.03 6.74
N ALA A 235 6.57 8.56 7.72
CA ALA A 235 5.43 9.43 7.45
C ALA A 235 5.83 10.69 6.69
N LEU A 236 6.89 11.38 7.14
CA LEU A 236 7.37 12.60 6.50
C LEU A 236 7.90 12.33 5.08
N ALA A 237 8.67 11.25 4.89
CA ALA A 237 9.22 10.89 3.60
C ALA A 237 8.12 10.56 2.57
N PHE A 238 7.15 9.73 2.93
CA PHE A 238 6.03 9.42 2.03
C PHE A 238 5.10 10.61 1.81
N SER A 239 4.79 11.40 2.84
CA SER A 239 3.94 12.58 2.68
C SER A 239 4.58 13.60 1.73
N ALA A 240 5.87 13.88 1.90
CA ALA A 240 6.59 14.78 1.02
C ALA A 240 6.59 14.28 -0.43
N LEU A 241 6.85 12.98 -0.62
CA LEU A 241 6.84 12.35 -1.93
C LEU A 241 5.46 12.41 -2.59
N TYR A 242 4.39 12.04 -1.86
CA TYR A 242 3.03 11.99 -2.39
C TYR A 242 2.49 13.38 -2.72
N ILE A 243 2.70 14.35 -1.84
CA ILE A 243 2.33 15.73 -2.09
C ILE A 243 3.09 16.27 -3.31
N GLY A 244 4.39 16.01 -3.38
CA GLY A 244 5.22 16.47 -4.49
C GLY A 244 4.84 15.86 -5.83
N LEU A 245 4.67 14.53 -5.90
CA LEU A 245 4.22 13.84 -7.11
C LEU A 245 2.78 14.21 -7.47
N GLY A 246 1.91 14.39 -6.48
CA GLY A 246 0.55 14.87 -6.68
C GLY A 246 0.54 16.29 -7.25
N PHE A 247 1.37 17.19 -6.73
CA PHE A 247 1.52 18.54 -7.26
C PHE A 247 2.03 18.53 -8.72
N LEU A 248 3.04 17.72 -9.01
CA LEU A 248 3.52 17.53 -10.37
C LEU A 248 2.36 17.08 -11.29
N GLY A 249 1.60 16.06 -10.87
CA GLY A 249 0.47 15.57 -11.65
C GLY A 249 -0.65 16.59 -11.84
N ASN A 250 -0.90 17.43 -10.84
CA ASN A 250 -1.94 18.46 -10.87
C ASN A 250 -1.65 19.57 -11.90
N HIS A 251 -0.39 19.91 -12.12
CA HIS A 251 0.04 20.99 -13.00
C HIS A 251 0.61 20.49 -14.35
N PHE A 252 0.86 19.18 -14.50
CA PHE A 252 1.38 18.63 -15.75
C PHE A 252 0.27 18.56 -16.80
N PRO A 253 0.50 19.03 -18.04
CA PRO A 253 -0.48 18.95 -19.12
C PRO A 253 -0.69 17.50 -19.57
N VAL A 254 -1.87 16.93 -19.30
CA VAL A 254 -2.22 15.56 -19.66
C VAL A 254 -3.26 15.57 -20.79
N PRO A 255 -3.04 14.84 -21.90
CA PRO A 255 -4.03 14.71 -22.97
C PRO A 255 -5.35 14.08 -22.48
N ALA A 256 -6.48 14.56 -23.02
CA ALA A 256 -7.80 14.10 -22.60
C ALA A 256 -8.02 12.58 -22.80
N GLU A 257 -7.35 11.97 -23.77
CA GLU A 257 -7.41 10.53 -24.02
C GLU A 257 -6.74 9.74 -22.88
N VAL A 258 -5.60 10.21 -22.39
CA VAL A 258 -4.87 9.62 -21.26
C VAL A 258 -5.67 9.76 -19.98
N MET A 259 -6.34 10.90 -19.78
CA MET A 259 -7.23 11.12 -18.64
C MET A 259 -8.40 10.12 -18.57
N LYS A 260 -8.91 9.69 -19.73
CA LYS A 260 -9.98 8.67 -19.81
C LYS A 260 -9.48 7.26 -19.51
N GLY A 261 -8.19 6.99 -19.67
CA GLY A 261 -7.57 5.68 -19.44
C GLY A 261 -7.42 5.28 -17.96
N GLY A 262 -7.66 6.19 -17.02
CA GLY A 262 -7.75 5.87 -15.58
C GLY A 262 -6.43 5.92 -14.80
N THR A 263 -5.26 5.83 -15.43
CA THR A 263 -3.95 5.89 -14.76
C THR A 263 -2.98 6.89 -15.40
N PRO A 264 -3.32 8.20 -15.40
CA PRO A 264 -2.46 9.22 -16.01
C PRO A 264 -1.08 9.34 -15.37
N GLY A 265 -0.87 8.81 -14.16
CA GLY A 265 0.40 8.89 -13.44
C GLY A 265 1.58 8.21 -14.16
N VAL A 266 1.33 7.13 -14.88
CA VAL A 266 2.35 6.47 -15.72
C VAL A 266 2.84 7.42 -16.80
N TYR A 267 1.90 8.04 -17.51
CA TYR A 267 2.18 9.02 -18.56
C TYR A 267 2.94 10.23 -18.01
N ILE A 268 2.45 10.80 -16.90
CA ILE A 268 3.05 11.98 -16.24
C ILE A 268 4.51 11.70 -15.87
N LEU A 269 4.80 10.58 -15.21
CA LEU A 269 6.17 10.23 -14.80
C LEU A 269 7.10 10.10 -15.99
N SER A 270 6.67 9.38 -17.03
CA SER A 270 7.47 9.16 -18.23
C SER A 270 7.72 10.47 -18.98
N GLN A 271 6.66 11.22 -19.30
CA GLN A 271 6.77 12.45 -20.08
C GLN A 271 7.48 13.58 -19.30
N ALA A 272 7.15 13.78 -18.03
CA ALA A 272 7.85 14.76 -17.21
C ALA A 272 9.35 14.48 -17.12
N THR A 273 9.74 13.20 -16.95
CA THR A 273 11.15 12.80 -16.96
C THR A 273 11.83 13.12 -18.29
N GLN A 274 11.17 12.78 -19.39
CA GLN A 274 11.71 13.06 -20.73
C GLN A 274 11.82 14.55 -21.02
N GLU A 275 10.82 15.34 -20.64
CA GLU A 275 10.80 16.79 -20.87
C GLU A 275 11.77 17.59 -19.97
N ILE A 276 12.07 17.10 -18.78
CA ILE A 276 12.95 17.78 -17.82
C ILE A 276 14.40 17.37 -18.03
N PHE A 277 14.67 16.08 -18.25
CA PHE A 277 16.02 15.54 -18.29
C PHE A 277 16.47 15.06 -19.69
N GLY A 278 15.57 15.09 -20.68
CA GLY A 278 15.81 14.61 -22.04
C GLY A 278 15.57 13.11 -22.22
N SER A 279 15.65 12.65 -23.48
CA SER A 279 15.31 11.27 -23.88
C SER A 279 16.18 10.20 -23.21
N THR A 280 17.45 10.50 -22.93
CA THR A 280 18.37 9.57 -22.25
C THR A 280 17.91 9.24 -20.83
N ALA A 281 17.22 10.18 -20.17
CA ALA A 281 16.71 9.99 -18.82
C ALA A 281 15.57 8.95 -18.76
N GLN A 282 14.85 8.72 -19.84
CA GLN A 282 13.85 7.67 -19.92
C GLN A 282 14.46 6.28 -19.70
N LEU A 283 15.61 6.01 -20.28
CA LEU A 283 16.32 4.74 -20.06
C LEU A 283 16.76 4.60 -18.58
N PHE A 284 17.22 5.68 -17.98
CA PHE A 284 17.59 5.70 -16.56
C PHE A 284 16.36 5.47 -15.67
N LEU A 285 15.25 6.14 -15.94
CA LEU A 285 13.96 5.91 -15.25
C LEU A 285 13.54 4.44 -15.39
N ALA A 286 13.64 3.86 -16.57
CA ALA A 286 13.31 2.46 -16.85
C ALA A 286 14.10 1.51 -15.95
N VAL A 287 15.41 1.68 -15.86
CA VAL A 287 16.28 0.87 -15.01
C VAL A 287 15.90 1.03 -13.53
N MET A 288 15.74 2.28 -13.07
CA MET A 288 15.47 2.55 -11.67
C MET A 288 14.10 2.04 -11.21
N VAL A 289 13.05 2.26 -12.02
CA VAL A 289 11.70 1.75 -11.72
C VAL A 289 11.69 0.22 -11.74
N THR A 290 12.33 -0.39 -12.76
CA THR A 290 12.40 -1.85 -12.88
C THR A 290 13.08 -2.47 -11.64
N VAL A 291 14.24 -1.95 -11.24
CA VAL A 291 14.96 -2.50 -10.07
C VAL A 291 14.18 -2.28 -8.78
N THR A 292 13.58 -1.12 -8.57
CA THR A 292 12.78 -0.83 -7.38
C THR A 292 11.54 -1.74 -7.30
N CYS A 293 10.81 -1.90 -8.39
CA CYS A 293 9.69 -2.82 -8.48
C CYS A 293 10.11 -4.29 -8.31
N PHE A 294 11.25 -4.66 -8.86
CA PHE A 294 11.80 -6.00 -8.79
C PHE A 294 12.15 -6.42 -7.37
N THR A 295 12.80 -5.55 -6.60
CA THR A 295 13.12 -5.82 -5.19
C THR A 295 11.87 -6.00 -4.35
N THR A 296 10.82 -5.19 -4.60
CA THR A 296 9.51 -5.34 -3.96
C THR A 296 8.86 -6.67 -4.34
N THR A 297 8.88 -7.05 -5.61
CA THR A 297 8.33 -8.33 -6.09
C THR A 297 8.96 -9.52 -5.37
N VAL A 298 10.29 -9.56 -5.32
CA VAL A 298 11.02 -10.66 -4.64
C VAL A 298 10.67 -10.68 -3.15
N GLY A 299 10.67 -9.53 -2.49
CA GLY A 299 10.27 -9.43 -1.08
C GLY A 299 8.85 -9.93 -0.82
N LEU A 300 7.90 -9.63 -1.70
CA LEU A 300 6.52 -10.08 -1.59
C LEU A 300 6.35 -11.57 -1.88
N ILE A 301 7.06 -12.14 -2.87
CA ILE A 301 7.07 -13.59 -3.12
C ILE A 301 7.58 -14.31 -1.88
N VAL A 302 8.72 -13.87 -1.32
CA VAL A 302 9.33 -14.47 -0.14
C VAL A 302 8.40 -14.39 1.06
N SER A 303 7.94 -13.19 1.42
CA SER A 303 7.11 -13.00 2.62
C SER A 303 5.78 -13.74 2.54
N THR A 304 5.15 -13.77 1.36
CA THR A 304 3.90 -14.51 1.16
C THR A 304 4.13 -16.03 1.24
N ALA A 305 5.17 -16.54 0.58
CA ALA A 305 5.50 -17.96 0.63
C ALA A 305 5.91 -18.43 2.05
N GLU A 306 6.65 -17.60 2.80
CA GLU A 306 7.00 -17.87 4.21
C GLU A 306 5.76 -17.89 5.11
N PHE A 307 4.83 -16.93 4.95
CA PHE A 307 3.58 -16.93 5.70
C PHE A 307 2.77 -18.22 5.49
N PHE A 308 2.56 -18.60 4.21
CA PHE A 308 1.78 -19.80 3.91
C PHE A 308 2.49 -21.08 4.32
N ASN A 309 3.80 -21.19 4.13
CA ASN A 309 4.58 -22.35 4.58
C ASN A 309 4.58 -22.47 6.11
N GLY A 310 4.70 -21.36 6.83
CA GLY A 310 4.61 -21.36 8.29
C GLY A 310 3.23 -21.74 8.81
N ARG A 311 2.16 -21.41 8.07
CA ARG A 311 0.76 -21.71 8.47
C ARG A 311 0.30 -23.10 8.02
N PHE A 312 0.73 -23.53 6.86
CA PHE A 312 0.37 -24.81 6.23
C PHE A 312 1.63 -25.55 5.80
N PRO A 313 2.38 -26.14 6.75
CA PRO A 313 3.70 -26.71 6.51
C PRO A 313 3.70 -27.98 5.65
N GLN A 314 2.51 -28.53 5.34
CA GLN A 314 2.36 -29.69 4.45
C GLN A 314 2.82 -29.38 3.01
N ILE A 315 2.79 -28.10 2.62
CA ILE A 315 3.24 -27.62 1.32
C ILE A 315 4.56 -26.87 1.52
N SER A 316 5.58 -27.25 0.76
CA SER A 316 6.90 -26.66 0.90
C SER A 316 6.95 -25.21 0.43
N TYR A 317 7.86 -24.42 1.00
CA TYR A 317 8.14 -23.03 0.58
C TYR A 317 8.32 -22.91 -0.94
N LYS A 318 9.07 -23.84 -1.54
CA LYS A 318 9.34 -23.83 -2.98
C LYS A 318 8.07 -23.94 -3.81
N VAL A 319 7.11 -24.77 -3.40
CA VAL A 319 5.82 -24.91 -4.10
C VAL A 319 5.02 -23.61 -4.00
N TYR A 320 4.95 -23.00 -2.81
CA TYR A 320 4.28 -21.70 -2.65
C TYR A 320 4.93 -20.61 -3.50
N ALA A 321 6.25 -20.47 -3.44
CA ALA A 321 6.98 -19.49 -4.24
C ALA A 321 6.75 -19.68 -5.74
N THR A 322 6.75 -20.94 -6.22
CA THR A 322 6.45 -21.28 -7.62
C THR A 322 5.01 -20.87 -8.00
N ALA A 323 4.03 -21.30 -7.19
CA ALA A 323 2.62 -21.01 -7.46
C ALA A 323 2.37 -19.49 -7.49
N PHE A 324 2.87 -18.75 -6.50
CA PHE A 324 2.67 -17.31 -6.41
C PHE A 324 3.37 -16.52 -7.54
N THR A 325 4.54 -16.99 -7.96
CA THR A 325 5.22 -16.41 -9.13
C THR A 325 4.44 -16.64 -10.41
N LEU A 326 3.93 -17.86 -10.64
CA LEU A 326 3.15 -18.19 -11.84
C LEU A 326 1.82 -17.46 -11.88
N ILE A 327 1.10 -17.35 -10.74
CA ILE A 327 -0.15 -16.58 -10.64
C ILE A 327 0.14 -15.11 -10.94
N GLY A 328 1.17 -14.54 -10.29
CA GLY A 328 1.55 -13.14 -10.52
C GLY A 328 1.93 -12.87 -11.97
N PHE A 329 2.68 -13.77 -12.61
CA PHE A 329 3.00 -13.70 -14.04
C PHE A 329 1.74 -13.71 -14.91
N ALA A 330 0.82 -14.64 -14.68
CA ALA A 330 -0.40 -14.75 -15.46
C ALA A 330 -1.25 -13.46 -15.34
N ILE A 331 -1.41 -12.94 -14.12
CA ILE A 331 -2.18 -11.73 -13.87
C ILE A 331 -1.48 -10.48 -14.44
N ALA A 332 -0.15 -10.40 -14.39
CA ALA A 332 0.60 -9.28 -14.95
C ALA A 332 0.31 -9.08 -16.44
N ASN A 333 0.07 -10.18 -17.19
CA ASN A 333 -0.25 -10.12 -18.61
C ASN A 333 -1.68 -9.68 -18.93
N LEU A 334 -2.52 -9.40 -17.92
CA LEU A 334 -3.81 -8.71 -18.09
C LEU A 334 -3.66 -7.19 -18.26
N GLY A 335 -2.48 -6.66 -17.95
CA GLY A 335 -2.19 -5.23 -17.99
C GLY A 335 -2.52 -4.49 -16.68
N LEU A 336 -1.95 -3.29 -16.54
CA LEU A 336 -2.01 -2.51 -15.30
C LEU A 336 -3.44 -2.09 -14.93
N ASP A 337 -4.22 -1.61 -15.90
CA ASP A 337 -5.58 -1.13 -15.64
C ASP A 337 -6.52 -2.25 -15.17
N ALA A 338 -6.38 -3.46 -15.73
CA ALA A 338 -7.15 -4.61 -15.27
C ALA A 338 -6.80 -4.98 -13.83
N ILE A 339 -5.52 -5.00 -13.48
CA ILE A 339 -5.06 -5.30 -12.12
C ILE A 339 -5.63 -4.28 -11.12
N ILE A 340 -5.58 -2.99 -11.44
CA ILE A 340 -6.14 -1.93 -10.60
C ILE A 340 -7.65 -2.12 -10.46
N LYS A 341 -8.37 -2.30 -11.57
CA LYS A 341 -9.83 -2.48 -11.57
C LYS A 341 -10.28 -3.64 -10.67
N TYR A 342 -9.60 -4.78 -10.74
CA TYR A 342 -9.98 -5.95 -9.93
C TYR A 342 -9.47 -5.88 -8.48
N SER A 343 -8.44 -5.08 -8.18
CA SER A 343 -7.96 -4.93 -6.82
C SER A 343 -8.88 -4.04 -5.96
N VAL A 344 -9.46 -2.99 -6.53
CA VAL A 344 -10.25 -1.99 -5.78
C VAL A 344 -11.36 -2.62 -4.92
N PRO A 345 -12.23 -3.52 -5.41
CA PRO A 345 -13.26 -4.13 -4.57
C PRO A 345 -12.70 -4.88 -3.36
N VAL A 346 -11.58 -5.58 -3.53
CA VAL A 346 -10.92 -6.31 -2.45
C VAL A 346 -10.31 -5.36 -1.42
N LEU A 347 -9.74 -4.25 -1.88
CA LEU A 347 -9.17 -3.22 -0.99
C LEU A 347 -10.24 -2.51 -0.18
N VAL A 348 -11.40 -2.23 -0.77
CA VAL A 348 -12.57 -1.65 -0.07
C VAL A 348 -13.08 -2.57 1.05
N ILE A 349 -12.80 -3.88 0.99
CA ILE A 349 -13.10 -4.82 2.09
C ILE A 349 -11.96 -4.85 3.09
N LEU A 350 -10.71 -5.02 2.64
CA LEU A 350 -9.58 -5.26 3.53
C LEU A 350 -9.16 -4.04 4.35
N TYR A 351 -9.18 -2.84 3.76
CA TYR A 351 -8.73 -1.64 4.47
C TYR A 351 -9.60 -1.26 5.67
N PRO A 352 -10.94 -1.23 5.58
CA PRO A 352 -11.79 -1.02 6.76
C PRO A 352 -11.52 -2.00 7.89
N ILE A 353 -11.35 -3.29 7.56
CA ILE A 353 -11.04 -4.34 8.54
C ILE A 353 -9.67 -4.09 9.17
N THR A 354 -8.66 -3.75 8.35
CA THR A 354 -7.31 -3.42 8.85
C THR A 354 -7.34 -2.22 9.81
N ILE A 355 -8.05 -1.16 9.42
CA ILE A 355 -8.17 0.05 10.23
C ILE A 355 -8.90 -0.25 11.53
N ALA A 356 -9.99 -1.03 11.49
CA ALA A 356 -10.72 -1.44 12.68
C ALA A 356 -9.86 -2.29 13.63
N ILE A 357 -9.04 -3.20 13.11
CA ILE A 357 -8.07 -3.96 13.92
C ILE A 357 -7.08 -3.02 14.61
N VAL A 358 -6.50 -2.07 13.86
CA VAL A 358 -5.56 -1.07 14.40
C VAL A 358 -6.25 -0.22 15.48
N MET A 359 -7.47 0.25 15.24
CA MET A 359 -8.25 1.01 16.23
C MET A 359 -8.49 0.19 17.51
N ILE A 360 -8.91 -1.07 17.38
CA ILE A 360 -9.11 -1.98 18.52
C ILE A 360 -7.82 -2.15 19.30
N VAL A 361 -6.70 -2.40 18.65
CA VAL A 361 -5.40 -2.60 19.31
C VAL A 361 -4.96 -1.34 20.05
N ILE A 362 -5.13 -0.16 19.44
CA ILE A 362 -4.81 1.13 20.06
C ILE A 362 -5.69 1.37 21.30
N VAL A 363 -7.01 1.28 21.15
CA VAL A 363 -7.94 1.56 22.25
C VAL A 363 -7.75 0.55 23.39
N ASN A 364 -7.58 -0.75 23.05
CA ASN A 364 -7.35 -1.80 24.05
C ASN A 364 -6.05 -1.60 24.84
N LYS A 365 -5.10 -0.83 24.31
CA LYS A 365 -3.89 -0.47 25.04
C LYS A 365 -4.17 0.44 26.24
N PHE A 366 -5.13 1.33 26.12
CA PHE A 366 -5.46 2.31 27.15
C PHE A 366 -6.61 1.86 28.05
N VAL A 367 -7.55 1.09 27.51
CA VAL A 367 -8.75 0.63 28.20
C VAL A 367 -9.03 -0.83 27.83
N ALA A 368 -9.25 -1.69 28.83
CA ALA A 368 -9.58 -3.09 28.59
C ALA A 368 -10.92 -3.21 27.83
N LEU A 369 -10.87 -3.79 26.63
CA LEU A 369 -12.03 -4.04 25.77
C LEU A 369 -12.53 -5.46 25.94
N SER A 370 -13.84 -5.66 25.77
CA SER A 370 -14.43 -6.99 25.81
C SER A 370 -14.19 -7.74 24.51
N LYS A 371 -13.88 -9.04 24.60
CA LYS A 371 -13.70 -9.89 23.41
C LYS A 371 -14.93 -9.96 22.52
N PRO A 372 -16.16 -10.18 23.04
CA PRO A 372 -17.38 -10.13 22.23
C PRO A 372 -17.58 -8.79 21.53
N GLY A 373 -17.27 -7.67 22.17
CA GLY A 373 -17.38 -6.34 21.57
C GLY A 373 -16.37 -6.11 20.46
N MET A 374 -15.13 -6.57 20.61
CA MET A 374 -14.12 -6.52 19.55
C MET A 374 -14.54 -7.37 18.35
N GLN A 375 -15.11 -8.56 18.58
CA GLN A 375 -15.65 -9.43 17.53
C GLN A 375 -16.83 -8.77 16.81
N LEU A 376 -17.75 -8.14 17.56
CA LEU A 376 -18.87 -7.39 16.99
C LEU A 376 -18.40 -6.24 16.12
N THR A 377 -17.40 -5.49 16.57
CA THR A 377 -16.79 -4.38 15.79
C THR A 377 -16.32 -4.88 14.43
N ILE A 378 -15.54 -5.95 14.41
CA ILE A 378 -15.02 -6.52 13.15
C ILE A 378 -16.14 -7.08 12.29
N GLY A 379 -17.14 -7.74 12.90
CA GLY A 379 -18.31 -8.26 12.20
C GLY A 379 -19.10 -7.15 11.49
N LEU A 380 -19.38 -6.04 12.19
CA LEU A 380 -20.08 -4.87 11.64
C LEU A 380 -19.29 -4.24 10.47
N VAL A 381 -18.00 -3.98 10.69
CA VAL A 381 -17.16 -3.40 9.65
C VAL A 381 -17.07 -4.29 8.42
N THR A 382 -16.90 -5.59 8.62
CA THR A 382 -16.86 -6.57 7.52
C THR A 382 -18.19 -6.61 6.77
N ALA A 383 -19.32 -6.64 7.47
CA ALA A 383 -20.64 -6.66 6.85
C ALA A 383 -20.90 -5.41 5.99
N ILE A 384 -20.53 -4.23 6.50
CA ILE A 384 -20.69 -2.96 5.77
C ILE A 384 -19.74 -2.91 4.56
N ALA A 385 -18.48 -3.32 4.71
CA ALA A 385 -17.54 -3.36 3.60
C ALA A 385 -18.00 -4.33 2.49
N LEU A 386 -18.49 -5.51 2.85
CA LEU A 386 -19.08 -6.46 1.91
C LEU A 386 -20.35 -5.89 1.25
N ALA A 387 -21.25 -5.30 2.02
CA ALA A 387 -22.46 -4.67 1.48
C ALA A 387 -22.13 -3.54 0.49
N SER A 388 -21.11 -2.72 0.80
CA SER A 388 -20.64 -1.66 -0.10
C SER A 388 -20.16 -2.22 -1.45
N VAL A 389 -19.35 -3.28 -1.41
CA VAL A 389 -18.82 -3.91 -2.63
C VAL A 389 -19.91 -4.64 -3.41
N LEU A 390 -20.78 -5.39 -2.73
CA LEU A 390 -21.89 -6.11 -3.39
C LEU A 390 -22.89 -5.13 -4.00
N GLY A 391 -23.24 -4.05 -3.29
CA GLY A 391 -24.11 -3.00 -3.78
C GLY A 391 -23.57 -2.41 -5.08
N SER A 392 -22.34 -1.88 -5.04
CA SER A 392 -21.73 -1.20 -6.19
C SER A 392 -21.39 -2.13 -7.36
N SER A 393 -20.92 -3.37 -7.09
CA SER A 393 -20.54 -4.31 -8.14
C SER A 393 -21.73 -4.92 -8.86
N PHE A 394 -22.81 -5.22 -8.14
CA PHE A 394 -24.02 -5.87 -8.69
C PHE A 394 -25.20 -4.90 -8.84
N LYS A 395 -25.00 -3.61 -8.57
CA LYS A 395 -26.02 -2.55 -8.65
C LYS A 395 -27.29 -2.90 -7.84
N ILE A 396 -27.09 -3.38 -6.60
CA ILE A 396 -28.17 -3.74 -5.69
C ILE A 396 -28.64 -2.46 -4.97
N GLU A 397 -29.68 -1.81 -5.49
CA GLU A 397 -30.19 -0.52 -5.00
C GLU A 397 -30.46 -0.51 -3.49
N PHE A 398 -30.99 -1.59 -2.92
CA PHE A 398 -31.24 -1.69 -1.48
C PHE A 398 -29.93 -1.54 -0.67
N LEU A 399 -28.84 -2.20 -1.11
CA LEU A 399 -27.54 -2.11 -0.42
C LEU A 399 -26.90 -0.73 -0.63
N GLU A 400 -26.97 -0.18 -1.85
CA GLU A 400 -26.46 1.17 -2.12
C GLU A 400 -27.17 2.22 -1.26
N ASN A 401 -28.51 2.19 -1.18
CA ASN A 401 -29.29 3.09 -0.35
C ASN A 401 -28.97 2.93 1.14
N LEU A 402 -28.82 1.69 1.62
CA LEU A 402 -28.43 1.40 3.01
C LEU A 402 -27.04 2.00 3.32
N ILE A 403 -26.06 1.80 2.45
CA ILE A 403 -24.69 2.31 2.65
C ILE A 403 -24.67 3.83 2.57
N ASN A 404 -25.36 4.42 1.59
CA ASN A 404 -25.41 5.87 1.40
C ASN A 404 -26.14 6.60 2.55
N ALA A 405 -27.02 5.91 3.28
CA ALA A 405 -27.67 6.44 4.49
C ALA A 405 -26.75 6.47 5.72
N LEU A 406 -25.59 5.77 5.70
CA LEU A 406 -24.67 5.74 6.81
C LEU A 406 -23.88 7.06 6.92
N PRO A 407 -23.58 7.53 8.15
CA PRO A 407 -22.73 8.69 8.32
C PRO A 407 -21.37 8.52 7.64
N PHE A 408 -20.85 9.60 7.06
CA PHE A 408 -19.60 9.66 6.31
C PHE A 408 -19.56 8.77 5.04
N ALA A 409 -20.68 8.28 4.55
CA ALA A 409 -20.72 7.54 3.27
C ALA A 409 -20.19 8.42 2.10
N SER A 410 -20.54 9.72 2.07
CA SER A 410 -20.01 10.66 1.08
C SER A 410 -18.50 10.86 1.15
N ALA A 411 -17.90 10.63 2.31
CA ALA A 411 -16.45 10.63 2.50
C ALA A 411 -15.80 9.26 2.30
N SER A 412 -16.58 8.27 1.77
CA SER A 412 -16.14 6.88 1.58
C SER A 412 -15.77 6.13 2.87
N LEU A 413 -16.38 6.54 3.99
CA LEU A 413 -16.16 5.99 5.33
C LEU A 413 -17.44 5.48 6.00
N PRO A 414 -18.35 4.74 5.30
CA PRO A 414 -19.61 4.29 5.89
C PRO A 414 -19.42 3.35 7.08
N TRP A 415 -18.28 2.66 7.15
CA TRP A 415 -17.91 1.71 8.21
C TRP A 415 -17.40 2.38 9.50
N LEU A 416 -17.03 3.67 9.47
CA LEU A 416 -16.34 4.33 10.59
C LEU A 416 -17.23 4.45 11.83
N VAL A 417 -18.46 4.95 11.69
CA VAL A 417 -19.38 5.08 12.83
C VAL A 417 -19.76 3.73 13.43
N PRO A 418 -20.13 2.71 12.62
CA PRO A 418 -20.30 1.35 13.12
C PRO A 418 -19.09 0.77 13.85
N ALA A 419 -17.87 1.05 13.38
CA ALA A 419 -16.64 0.65 14.08
C ALA A 419 -16.53 1.31 15.46
N ILE A 420 -16.77 2.62 15.54
CA ILE A 420 -16.76 3.37 16.79
C ILE A 420 -17.82 2.83 17.77
N ILE A 421 -19.06 2.61 17.28
CA ILE A 421 -20.14 2.04 18.11
C ILE A 421 -19.74 0.67 18.65
N GLY A 422 -19.18 -0.21 17.82
CA GLY A 422 -18.69 -1.51 18.25
C GLY A 422 -17.61 -1.43 19.32
N ILE A 423 -16.66 -0.50 19.18
CA ILE A 423 -15.62 -0.24 20.19
C ILE A 423 -16.24 0.28 21.49
N LEU A 424 -17.19 1.22 21.44
CA LEU A 424 -17.88 1.73 22.62
C LEU A 424 -18.67 0.64 23.34
N LEU A 425 -19.38 -0.20 22.61
CA LEU A 425 -20.06 -1.38 23.17
C LEU A 425 -19.07 -2.33 23.85
N SER A 426 -17.86 -2.46 23.30
CA SER A 426 -16.81 -3.27 23.89
C SER A 426 -16.33 -2.76 25.26
N LEU A 427 -16.57 -1.50 25.61
CA LEU A 427 -16.29 -0.96 26.94
C LEU A 427 -17.30 -1.42 28.00
N VAL A 428 -18.51 -1.77 27.61
CA VAL A 428 -19.62 -2.13 28.51
C VAL A 428 -19.80 -3.64 28.64
N LEU A 429 -19.54 -4.39 27.57
CA LEU A 429 -19.73 -5.84 27.51
C LEU A 429 -18.74 -6.59 28.44
N PRO A 430 -19.13 -7.80 28.95
CA PRO A 430 -18.28 -8.62 29.82
C PRO A 430 -17.08 -9.24 29.05
N ASN A 431 -16.25 -10.00 29.78
CA ASN A 431 -15.07 -10.70 29.23
C ASN A 431 -14.02 -9.73 28.66
N LYS A 432 -13.61 -8.76 29.46
CA LYS A 432 -12.56 -7.80 29.10
C LYS A 432 -11.21 -8.47 28.99
N GLN A 433 -10.46 -8.05 27.98
CA GLN A 433 -9.10 -8.51 27.69
C GLN A 433 -8.10 -7.40 27.99
N GLU A 434 -7.10 -7.69 28.79
CA GLU A 434 -5.96 -6.79 28.95
C GLU A 434 -5.04 -6.85 27.73
N SER A 435 -4.43 -5.72 27.43
CA SER A 435 -3.49 -5.62 26.32
C SER A 435 -2.12 -6.13 26.75
N ASP A 436 -1.57 -7.08 26.03
CA ASP A 436 -0.17 -7.54 26.12
C ASP A 436 0.75 -6.84 25.09
N VAL A 437 0.23 -5.83 24.40
CA VAL A 437 1.05 -4.95 23.55
C VAL A 437 2.10 -4.28 24.43
N PHE A 438 3.37 -4.38 24.06
CA PHE A 438 4.55 -3.97 24.80
C PHE A 438 5.10 -4.95 25.86
N GLU A 439 4.59 -6.15 26.01
CA GLU A 439 5.28 -7.18 26.76
C GLU A 439 6.46 -7.69 25.91
N MET A 440 7.64 -7.21 26.25
CA MET A 440 8.91 -7.80 25.78
C MET A 440 9.32 -8.85 26.82
N GLU A 441 9.37 -10.10 26.41
CA GLU A 441 10.07 -11.14 27.15
C GLU A 441 11.58 -10.94 27.07
#